data_a4de1759fb8104b1e95f0a822db2e563
#
_entry.id   a4de1759fb8104b1e95f0a822db2e563
#
_cell.length_a   1.000
_cell.length_b   1.000
_cell.length_c   1.000
_cell.angle_alpha   90.00
_cell.angle_beta   90.00
_cell.angle_gamma   90.00
#
_symmetry.space_group_name_H-M   'P 1'
#
loop_
_entity.id
_entity.type
_entity.pdbx_description
1 polymer ?
#
loop_
_entity_poly.entity_id
_entity_poly.type
_entity_poly.pdbx_seq_one_letter_code
_entity_poly.pdbx_strand_id
1 'polypeptide(L)'
;CQAAKYRIFELTITFVEFGLNEKWSPEQIAGVGKIIGHHVSHEWIYGYVQRDKLRGGKLYKQLRQSHRRYRKGSRAKRVIIPNRVGIEHRPAIVNKKERFGDWEADTVLGKQGTGAIVSLVERKSKLYLIRKVPAKSAADVARAMVGMLWKYRSHVRSITADNGSEFCDHELVAEKLKTDIYFANPYSSWERGLNENFNGLLRQYIRKGTDLRTVTNRQIAEIERALNARPRKCLGFRQPVAVFIELRKAA
;
A
#
# COMPACT_ATOMS: atom_id res chain seq x y z
N CYS A 1 15.92 36.62 -21.70
CA CYS A 1 15.17 36.48 -20.43
C CYS A 1 15.98 35.66 -19.44
N GLN A 2 16.64 36.30 -18.46
CA GLN A 2 17.28 35.60 -17.34
C GLN A 2 16.16 35.11 -16.42
N ALA A 3 15.96 33.80 -16.37
CA ALA A 3 15.08 33.20 -15.38
C ALA A 3 15.67 33.53 -13.99
N ALA A 4 14.90 34.26 -13.19
CA ALA A 4 15.27 34.55 -11.81
C ALA A 4 15.59 33.21 -11.10
N LYS A 5 16.84 33.04 -10.67
CA LYS A 5 17.26 31.89 -9.87
C LYS A 5 16.51 31.98 -8.54
N TYR A 6 15.41 31.27 -8.41
CA TYR A 6 14.71 31.11 -7.14
C TYR A 6 15.69 30.46 -6.16
N ARG A 7 16.16 31.26 -5.20
CA ARG A 7 17.00 30.76 -4.11
C ARG A 7 16.10 29.98 -3.15
N ILE A 8 16.23 28.67 -3.15
CA ILE A 8 15.49 27.80 -2.22
C ILE A 8 16.11 27.97 -0.82
N PHE A 9 15.25 28.33 0.14
CA PHE A 9 15.65 28.54 1.53
C PHE A 9 16.11 27.22 2.17
N GLU A 10 17.06 27.31 3.10
CA GLU A 10 17.65 26.15 3.82
C GLU A 10 16.58 25.30 4.51
N LEU A 11 15.58 25.93 5.14
CA LEU A 11 14.42 25.24 5.73
C LEU A 11 13.65 24.38 4.72
N THR A 12 13.52 24.83 3.47
CA THR A 12 12.88 24.04 2.40
C THR A 12 13.75 22.84 2.01
N ILE A 13 15.07 22.97 1.99
CA ILE A 13 15.98 21.85 1.75
C ILE A 13 15.86 20.82 2.87
N THR A 14 15.88 21.26 4.14
CA THR A 14 15.70 20.39 5.31
C THR A 14 14.35 19.62 5.23
N PHE A 15 13.28 20.31 4.84
CA PHE A 15 11.99 19.68 4.63
C PHE A 15 12.02 18.64 3.50
N VAL A 16 12.70 18.95 2.39
CA VAL A 16 12.87 18.00 1.27
C VAL A 16 13.63 16.76 1.71
N GLU A 17 14.73 16.93 2.44
CA GLU A 17 15.53 15.81 2.95
C GLU A 17 14.77 14.98 3.97
N PHE A 18 14.02 15.61 4.87
CA PHE A 18 13.09 14.91 5.76
C PHE A 18 12.12 14.04 4.97
N GLY A 19 11.41 14.61 3.99
CA GLY A 19 10.46 13.85 3.18
C GLY A 19 11.11 12.70 2.40
N LEU A 20 12.32 12.89 1.86
CA LEU A 20 13.06 11.81 1.20
C LEU A 20 13.43 10.69 2.17
N ASN A 21 13.88 11.01 3.40
CA ASN A 21 14.21 10.02 4.42
C ASN A 21 12.97 9.23 4.88
N GLU A 22 11.81 9.90 4.96
CA GLU A 22 10.49 9.26 5.15
C GLU A 22 10.01 8.49 3.92
N LYS A 23 10.84 8.38 2.88
CA LYS A 23 10.56 7.69 1.61
C LYS A 23 9.35 8.25 0.85
N TRP A 24 9.03 9.53 1.05
CA TRP A 24 8.04 10.22 0.24
C TRP A 24 8.58 10.38 -1.19
N SER A 25 7.68 10.35 -2.18
CA SER A 25 8.08 10.68 -3.55
C SER A 25 8.28 12.20 -3.70
N PRO A 26 9.12 12.66 -4.64
CA PRO A 26 9.25 14.08 -4.94
C PRO A 26 7.93 14.80 -5.15
N GLU A 27 6.94 14.15 -5.78
CA GLU A 27 5.59 14.69 -5.96
C GLU A 27 4.83 14.86 -4.63
N GLN A 28 4.97 13.91 -3.68
CA GLN A 28 4.38 14.02 -2.36
C GLN A 28 5.02 15.16 -1.55
N ILE A 29 6.35 15.28 -1.61
CA ILE A 29 7.09 16.36 -0.95
C ILE A 29 6.66 17.73 -1.50
N ALA A 30 6.64 17.88 -2.82
CA ALA A 30 6.22 19.12 -3.45
C ALA A 30 4.76 19.49 -3.12
N GLY A 31 3.86 18.50 -3.11
CA GLY A 31 2.45 18.73 -2.78
C GLY A 31 2.22 19.14 -1.34
N VAL A 32 2.85 18.47 -0.37
CA VAL A 32 2.80 18.88 1.04
C VAL A 32 3.49 20.23 1.23
N GLY A 33 4.67 20.43 0.63
CA GLY A 33 5.41 21.68 0.68
C GLY A 33 4.56 22.88 0.25
N LYS A 34 3.77 22.74 -0.83
CA LYS A 34 2.83 23.78 -1.28
C LYS A 34 1.80 24.14 -0.21
N ILE A 35 1.32 23.15 0.57
CA ILE A 35 0.32 23.37 1.63
C ILE A 35 0.91 24.12 2.83
N ILE A 36 2.17 23.82 3.19
CA ILE A 36 2.83 24.37 4.39
C ILE A 36 3.79 25.52 4.10
N GLY A 37 3.78 26.07 2.87
CA GLY A 37 4.58 27.24 2.49
C GLY A 37 6.00 26.96 1.99
N HIS A 38 6.40 25.68 1.84
CA HIS A 38 7.67 25.30 1.21
C HIS A 38 7.49 25.07 -0.29
N HIS A 39 7.59 26.10 -1.09
CA HIS A 39 7.38 26.02 -2.53
C HIS A 39 8.60 25.44 -3.25
N VAL A 40 8.48 24.17 -3.66
CA VAL A 40 9.49 23.43 -4.43
C VAL A 40 8.81 22.52 -5.44
N SER A 41 9.34 22.44 -6.66
CA SER A 41 8.79 21.53 -7.66
C SER A 41 9.39 20.12 -7.53
N HIS A 42 8.67 19.12 -8.00
CA HIS A 42 9.19 17.74 -7.98
C HIS A 42 10.39 17.55 -8.92
N GLU A 43 10.47 18.30 -10.03
CA GLU A 43 11.62 18.34 -10.93
C GLU A 43 12.86 18.86 -10.21
N TRP A 44 12.72 19.94 -9.44
CA TRP A 44 13.84 20.46 -8.64
C TRP A 44 14.35 19.43 -7.65
N ILE A 45 13.43 18.71 -6.98
CA ILE A 45 13.79 17.65 -6.03
C ILE A 45 14.54 16.51 -6.73
N TYR A 46 14.11 16.08 -7.93
CA TYR A 46 14.86 15.10 -8.72
C TYR A 46 16.26 15.61 -9.07
N GLY A 47 16.38 16.87 -9.50
CA GLY A 47 17.67 17.49 -9.76
C GLY A 47 18.55 17.61 -8.53
N TYR A 48 17.96 17.89 -7.36
CA TYR A 48 18.67 17.91 -6.08
C TYR A 48 19.26 16.53 -5.73
N VAL A 49 18.45 15.49 -5.80
CA VAL A 49 18.87 14.10 -5.56
C VAL A 49 19.95 13.64 -6.56
N GLN A 50 19.87 14.09 -7.81
CA GLN A 50 20.91 13.77 -8.80
C GLN A 50 22.24 14.47 -8.49
N ARG A 51 22.22 15.74 -8.09
CA ARG A 51 23.43 16.47 -7.65
C ARG A 51 24.05 15.84 -6.40
N ASP A 52 23.22 15.43 -5.43
CA ASP A 52 23.68 14.68 -4.26
C ASP A 52 24.42 13.41 -4.66
N LYS A 53 23.82 12.63 -5.60
CA LYS A 53 24.42 11.40 -6.10
C LYS A 53 25.77 11.64 -6.78
N LEU A 54 25.91 12.70 -7.58
CA LEU A 54 27.16 13.07 -8.26
C LEU A 54 28.26 13.44 -7.26
N ARG A 55 27.89 13.94 -6.07
CA ARG A 55 28.81 14.26 -4.95
C ARG A 55 29.06 13.07 -4.01
N GLY A 56 28.62 11.85 -4.39
CA GLY A 56 28.78 10.65 -3.59
C GLY A 56 27.68 10.43 -2.53
N GLY A 57 26.65 11.27 -2.49
CA GLY A 57 25.52 11.17 -1.60
C GLY A 57 24.62 9.96 -1.88
N LYS A 58 23.68 9.69 -0.99
CA LYS A 58 22.86 8.45 -0.99
C LYS A 58 21.35 8.71 -1.05
N LEU A 59 20.89 9.97 -1.24
CA LEU A 59 19.46 10.31 -1.27
C LEU A 59 18.68 9.57 -2.36
N TYR A 60 19.31 9.25 -3.50
CA TYR A 60 18.69 8.47 -4.57
C TYR A 60 18.18 7.10 -4.13
N LYS A 61 18.77 6.51 -3.05
CA LYS A 61 18.34 5.22 -2.51
C LYS A 61 16.96 5.29 -1.84
N GLN A 62 16.51 6.47 -1.48
CA GLN A 62 15.19 6.71 -0.87
C GLN A 62 14.07 6.73 -1.91
N LEU A 63 14.39 6.92 -3.19
CA LEU A 63 13.41 6.90 -4.27
C LEU A 63 12.86 5.48 -4.52
N ARG A 64 11.58 5.41 -4.90
CA ARG A 64 10.85 4.13 -5.09
C ARG A 64 11.52 3.19 -6.12
N GLN A 65 12.15 3.73 -7.17
CA GLN A 65 12.66 2.95 -8.30
C GLN A 65 14.19 2.99 -8.43
N SER A 66 14.90 3.03 -7.32
CA SER A 66 16.37 3.17 -7.29
C SER A 66 17.19 2.12 -8.06
N HIS A 67 16.73 1.44 -9.09
CA HIS A 67 17.37 0.47 -10.00
C HIS A 67 16.55 -0.83 -10.23
N ARG A 68 15.30 -0.75 -10.65
CA ARG A 68 14.50 -1.94 -10.94
C ARG A 68 14.66 -2.40 -12.39
N ARG A 69 15.09 -3.66 -12.59
CA ARG A 69 14.89 -4.37 -13.85
C ARG A 69 13.54 -5.09 -13.82
N TYR A 70 12.72 -4.90 -14.87
CA TYR A 70 11.45 -5.60 -15.05
C TYR A 70 11.71 -7.06 -15.42
N ARG A 71 11.04 -8.02 -14.75
CA ARG A 71 11.02 -9.45 -15.12
C ARG A 71 9.58 -9.89 -15.34
N LYS A 72 9.31 -10.56 -16.48
CA LYS A 72 8.02 -11.22 -16.74
C LYS A 72 7.79 -12.32 -15.68
N GLY A 73 6.58 -12.35 -15.11
CA GLY A 73 6.16 -13.40 -14.19
C GLY A 73 5.85 -14.73 -14.90
N SER A 74 5.98 -15.85 -14.19
CA SER A 74 5.54 -17.17 -14.67
C SER A 74 4.02 -17.32 -14.46
N ARG A 75 3.38 -18.14 -15.33
CA ARG A 75 1.96 -18.49 -15.20
C ARG A 75 1.76 -19.41 -13.98
N ALA A 76 0.92 -19.00 -13.04
CA ALA A 76 0.50 -19.86 -11.93
C ALA A 76 -0.60 -20.84 -12.38
N LYS A 77 -0.64 -22.03 -11.76
CA LYS A 77 -1.74 -22.98 -11.96
C LYS A 77 -3.06 -22.38 -11.46
N ARG A 78 -4.14 -22.61 -12.20
CA ARG A 78 -5.50 -22.22 -11.78
C ARG A 78 -5.90 -23.02 -10.53
N VAL A 79 -6.35 -22.34 -9.51
CA VAL A 79 -6.96 -22.94 -8.31
C VAL A 79 -8.44 -22.68 -8.36
N ILE A 80 -9.24 -23.70 -8.03
CA ILE A 80 -10.71 -23.56 -7.89
C ILE A 80 -10.99 -23.17 -6.44
N ILE A 81 -11.62 -22.02 -6.23
CA ILE A 81 -12.09 -21.57 -4.92
C ILE A 81 -13.56 -21.97 -4.82
N PRO A 82 -13.96 -22.80 -3.82
CA PRO A 82 -15.36 -23.19 -3.63
C PRO A 82 -16.26 -21.97 -3.38
N ASN A 83 -17.49 -22.00 -3.82
CA ASN A 83 -18.54 -20.98 -3.57
C ASN A 83 -18.11 -19.53 -3.85
N ARG A 84 -17.18 -19.35 -4.78
CA ARG A 84 -16.63 -18.06 -5.14
C ARG A 84 -17.68 -17.13 -5.73
N VAL A 85 -17.84 -15.93 -5.20
CA VAL A 85 -18.63 -14.84 -5.80
C VAL A 85 -17.72 -13.96 -6.65
N GLY A 86 -17.97 -13.89 -7.96
CA GLY A 86 -17.16 -13.09 -8.87
C GLY A 86 -17.38 -11.58 -8.71
N ILE A 87 -16.40 -10.79 -9.18
CA ILE A 87 -16.41 -9.33 -9.08
C ILE A 87 -17.57 -8.68 -9.86
N GLU A 88 -18.15 -9.39 -10.82
CA GLU A 88 -19.33 -8.98 -11.57
C GLU A 88 -20.57 -8.81 -10.70
N HIS A 89 -20.65 -9.52 -9.58
CA HIS A 89 -21.73 -9.39 -8.58
C HIS A 89 -21.44 -8.30 -7.53
N ARG A 90 -20.27 -7.67 -7.58
CA ARG A 90 -19.88 -6.63 -6.64
C ARG A 90 -20.66 -5.34 -6.93
N PRO A 91 -21.29 -4.69 -5.91
CA PRO A 91 -22.04 -3.46 -6.11
C PRO A 91 -21.21 -2.36 -6.80
N ALA A 92 -21.81 -1.67 -7.79
CA ALA A 92 -21.12 -0.65 -8.59
C ALA A 92 -20.49 0.49 -7.74
N ILE A 93 -21.08 0.80 -6.59
CA ILE A 93 -20.57 1.82 -5.66
C ILE A 93 -19.14 1.49 -5.19
N VAL A 94 -18.78 0.20 -5.08
CA VAL A 94 -17.42 -0.22 -4.70
C VAL A 94 -16.38 0.22 -5.75
N ASN A 95 -16.78 0.21 -7.03
CA ASN A 95 -15.90 0.61 -8.13
C ASN A 95 -15.54 2.10 -8.07
N LYS A 96 -16.45 2.95 -7.62
CA LYS A 96 -16.25 4.40 -7.46
C LYS A 96 -15.24 4.73 -6.36
N LYS A 97 -14.96 3.81 -5.42
CA LYS A 97 -14.07 4.01 -4.26
C LYS A 97 -14.54 5.15 -3.33
N GLU A 98 -15.83 5.40 -3.30
CA GLU A 98 -16.46 6.49 -2.53
C GLU A 98 -17.07 5.99 -1.23
N ARG A 99 -17.43 4.70 -1.15
CA ARG A 99 -17.98 4.09 0.05
C ARG A 99 -16.85 3.70 1.01
N PHE A 100 -16.98 4.10 2.26
CA PHE A 100 -16.09 3.68 3.34
C PHE A 100 -16.35 2.23 3.76
N GLY A 101 -15.31 1.48 4.03
CA GLY A 101 -15.38 0.11 4.49
C GLY A 101 -15.26 -0.96 3.38
N ASP A 102 -14.93 -0.57 2.15
CA ASP A 102 -14.60 -1.50 1.07
C ASP A 102 -13.09 -1.76 1.03
N TRP A 103 -12.69 -3.03 1.11
CA TRP A 103 -11.29 -3.43 1.22
C TRP A 103 -10.81 -4.23 0.01
N GLU A 104 -9.51 -4.14 -0.27
CA GLU A 104 -8.82 -5.05 -1.18
C GLU A 104 -7.83 -5.90 -0.38
N ALA A 105 -7.87 -7.23 -0.57
CA ALA A 105 -6.98 -8.19 0.08
C ALA A 105 -5.94 -8.74 -0.91
N ASP A 106 -4.70 -8.92 -0.43
CA ASP A 106 -3.63 -9.55 -1.21
C ASP A 106 -2.58 -10.18 -0.27
N THR A 107 -1.66 -10.95 -0.85
CA THR A 107 -0.54 -11.52 -0.12
C THR A 107 0.80 -11.16 -0.77
N VAL A 108 1.79 -10.84 0.06
CA VAL A 108 3.14 -10.51 -0.38
C VAL A 108 4.11 -11.58 0.12
N LEU A 109 4.65 -12.38 -0.81
CA LEU A 109 5.59 -13.45 -0.48
C LEU A 109 6.98 -12.91 -0.13
N GLY A 110 7.59 -13.49 0.89
CA GLY A 110 9.03 -13.38 1.17
C GLY A 110 9.89 -14.34 0.33
N LYS A 111 10.98 -14.83 0.91
CA LYS A 111 11.72 -15.99 0.43
C LYS A 111 10.80 -17.22 0.50
N GLN A 112 10.92 -18.12 -0.46
CA GLN A 112 10.13 -19.37 -0.46
C GLN A 112 10.27 -20.11 0.87
N GLY A 113 9.15 -20.58 1.43
CA GLY A 113 9.12 -21.30 2.70
C GLY A 113 9.31 -20.45 3.97
N THR A 114 9.31 -19.12 3.88
CA THR A 114 9.50 -18.24 5.05
C THR A 114 8.26 -17.48 5.47
N GLY A 115 7.09 -17.81 4.90
CA GLY A 115 5.82 -17.17 5.17
C GLY A 115 5.42 -16.12 4.16
N ALA A 116 4.38 -15.36 4.51
CA ALA A 116 3.82 -14.28 3.70
C ALA A 116 3.43 -13.08 4.58
N ILE A 117 3.13 -11.97 3.93
CA ILE A 117 2.47 -10.82 4.54
C ILE A 117 1.10 -10.71 3.90
N VAL A 118 0.06 -10.83 4.72
CA VAL A 118 -1.32 -10.51 4.32
C VAL A 118 -1.48 -9.00 4.35
N SER A 119 -2.04 -8.43 3.30
CA SER A 119 -2.25 -7.00 3.17
C SER A 119 -3.71 -6.68 2.86
N LEU A 120 -4.22 -5.62 3.48
CA LEU A 120 -5.56 -5.10 3.30
C LEU A 120 -5.48 -3.60 3.05
N VAL A 121 -6.12 -3.11 1.99
CA VAL A 121 -6.21 -1.68 1.67
C VAL A 121 -7.67 -1.24 1.72
N GLU A 122 -8.01 -0.26 2.55
CA GLU A 122 -9.32 0.37 2.51
C GLU A 122 -9.39 1.33 1.30
N ARG A 123 -10.44 1.16 0.47
CA ARG A 123 -10.47 1.73 -0.88
C ARG A 123 -10.67 3.25 -0.91
N LYS A 124 -11.35 3.84 0.06
CA LYS A 124 -11.62 5.28 0.15
C LYS A 124 -10.48 6.05 0.84
N SER A 125 -10.15 5.68 2.06
CA SER A 125 -9.11 6.33 2.87
C SER A 125 -7.69 5.96 2.48
N LYS A 126 -7.50 4.84 1.74
CA LYS A 126 -6.18 4.27 1.43
C LYS A 126 -5.44 3.76 2.68
N LEU A 127 -6.14 3.51 3.79
CA LEU A 127 -5.52 2.86 4.95
C LEU A 127 -5.01 1.47 4.55
N TYR A 128 -3.79 1.17 4.95
CA TYR A 128 -3.10 -0.09 4.64
C TYR A 128 -2.81 -0.85 5.93
N LEU A 129 -3.34 -2.05 6.05
CA LEU A 129 -3.08 -2.96 7.16
C LEU A 129 -2.25 -4.12 6.67
N ILE A 130 -1.25 -4.53 7.45
CA ILE A 130 -0.37 -5.66 7.10
C ILE A 130 -0.14 -6.56 8.31
N ARG A 131 -0.09 -7.87 8.05
CA ARG A 131 0.25 -8.87 9.07
C ARG A 131 1.11 -9.97 8.49
N LYS A 132 2.20 -10.30 9.18
CA LYS A 132 3.02 -11.45 8.84
C LYS A 132 2.32 -12.75 9.26
N VAL A 133 2.37 -13.75 8.39
CA VAL A 133 1.87 -15.11 8.62
C VAL A 133 2.97 -16.13 8.37
N PRO A 134 2.99 -17.26 9.11
CA PRO A 134 4.04 -18.27 8.98
C PRO A 134 3.99 -19.00 7.63
N ALA A 135 2.80 -19.17 7.07
CA ALA A 135 2.59 -19.80 5.78
C ALA A 135 1.56 -19.03 4.94
N LYS A 136 1.61 -19.20 3.62
CA LYS A 136 0.57 -18.75 2.69
C LYS A 136 -0.57 -19.79 2.64
N SER A 137 -1.05 -20.26 3.79
CA SER A 137 -2.19 -21.17 3.90
C SER A 137 -3.49 -20.41 3.99
N ALA A 138 -4.62 -21.02 3.56
CA ALA A 138 -5.93 -20.40 3.66
C ALA A 138 -6.28 -20.06 5.12
N ALA A 139 -6.03 -20.96 6.06
CA ALA A 139 -6.31 -20.78 7.46
C ALA A 139 -5.51 -19.63 8.10
N ASP A 140 -4.20 -19.50 7.78
CA ASP A 140 -3.38 -18.42 8.32
C ASP A 140 -3.79 -17.05 7.74
N VAL A 141 -4.11 -17.01 6.44
CA VAL A 141 -4.57 -15.79 5.78
C VAL A 141 -5.94 -15.36 6.30
N ALA A 142 -6.90 -16.28 6.42
CA ALA A 142 -8.23 -15.99 6.98
C ALA A 142 -8.13 -15.47 8.42
N ARG A 143 -7.35 -16.14 9.28
CA ARG A 143 -7.09 -15.70 10.67
C ARG A 143 -6.45 -14.31 10.72
N ALA A 144 -5.52 -14.02 9.84
CA ALA A 144 -4.88 -12.70 9.75
C ALA A 144 -5.86 -11.61 9.32
N MET A 145 -6.69 -11.87 8.29
CA MET A 145 -7.71 -10.94 7.80
C MET A 145 -8.73 -10.61 8.89
N VAL A 146 -9.31 -11.64 9.52
CA VAL A 146 -10.25 -11.46 10.63
C VAL A 146 -9.60 -10.65 11.76
N GLY A 147 -8.40 -11.04 12.20
CA GLY A 147 -7.73 -10.35 13.32
C GLY A 147 -7.34 -8.89 13.02
N MET A 148 -7.05 -8.52 11.76
CA MET A 148 -6.78 -7.13 11.38
C MET A 148 -8.07 -6.29 11.30
N LEU A 149 -9.17 -6.89 10.82
CA LEU A 149 -10.43 -6.17 10.58
C LEU A 149 -11.38 -6.22 11.78
N TRP A 150 -11.16 -7.08 12.77
CA TRP A 150 -12.08 -7.30 13.89
C TRP A 150 -12.50 -6.01 14.60
N LYS A 151 -11.54 -5.14 14.90
CA LYS A 151 -11.80 -3.83 15.54
C LYS A 151 -12.57 -2.84 14.65
N TYR A 152 -12.73 -3.15 13.37
CA TYR A 152 -13.44 -2.34 12.37
C TYR A 152 -14.68 -3.06 11.82
N ARG A 153 -15.05 -4.25 12.33
CA ARG A 153 -16.05 -5.14 11.72
C ARG A 153 -17.39 -4.47 11.43
N SER A 154 -17.83 -3.50 12.26
CA SER A 154 -19.06 -2.73 12.04
C SER A 154 -19.02 -1.87 10.78
N HIS A 155 -17.83 -1.56 10.28
CA HIS A 155 -17.60 -0.71 9.12
C HIS A 155 -17.05 -1.49 7.91
N VAL A 156 -16.83 -2.81 8.01
CA VAL A 156 -16.41 -3.63 6.87
C VAL A 156 -17.63 -3.92 6.01
N ARG A 157 -17.64 -3.45 4.78
CA ARG A 157 -18.78 -3.56 3.83
C ARG A 157 -18.53 -4.60 2.76
N SER A 158 -17.32 -4.67 2.22
CA SER A 158 -16.92 -5.70 1.27
C SER A 158 -15.40 -5.90 1.27
N ILE A 159 -14.98 -7.09 0.85
CA ILE A 159 -13.57 -7.40 0.62
C ILE A 159 -13.43 -7.93 -0.81
N THR A 160 -12.44 -7.44 -1.55
CA THR A 160 -12.11 -7.97 -2.88
C THR A 160 -10.75 -8.64 -2.82
N ALA A 161 -10.69 -9.92 -3.20
CA ALA A 161 -9.47 -10.73 -3.25
C ALA A 161 -9.14 -11.19 -4.68
N ASP A 162 -7.94 -11.76 -4.89
CA ASP A 162 -7.66 -12.50 -6.12
C ASP A 162 -8.07 -13.97 -6.02
N ASN A 163 -7.80 -14.73 -7.09
CA ASN A 163 -8.12 -16.15 -7.15
C ASN A 163 -6.97 -17.03 -6.59
N GLY A 164 -6.24 -16.53 -5.60
CA GLY A 164 -5.21 -17.30 -4.93
C GLY A 164 -5.79 -18.35 -3.98
N SER A 165 -5.16 -19.53 -3.88
CA SER A 165 -5.57 -20.60 -2.97
C SER A 165 -5.58 -20.21 -1.50
N GLU A 166 -4.83 -19.18 -1.14
CA GLU A 166 -4.81 -18.60 0.19
C GLU A 166 -6.11 -17.92 0.63
N PHE A 167 -7.04 -17.71 -0.30
CA PHE A 167 -8.36 -17.16 0.00
C PHE A 167 -9.48 -18.22 -0.02
N CYS A 168 -9.14 -19.53 -0.02
CA CYS A 168 -10.15 -20.59 0.00
C CYS A 168 -11.05 -20.55 1.25
N ASP A 169 -10.53 -20.10 2.40
CA ASP A 169 -11.31 -19.96 3.64
C ASP A 169 -12.07 -18.62 3.73
N HIS A 170 -12.44 -18.04 2.58
CA HIS A 170 -13.13 -16.74 2.52
C HIS A 170 -14.51 -16.77 3.19
N GLU A 171 -15.22 -17.90 3.17
CA GLU A 171 -16.52 -18.05 3.83
C GLU A 171 -16.41 -17.85 5.35
N LEU A 172 -15.36 -18.39 5.98
CA LEU A 172 -15.05 -18.13 7.39
C LEU A 172 -14.82 -16.64 7.66
N VAL A 173 -14.11 -15.96 6.76
CA VAL A 173 -13.87 -14.50 6.90
C VAL A 173 -15.17 -13.73 6.75
N ALA A 174 -15.99 -14.08 5.75
CA ALA A 174 -17.30 -13.48 5.50
C ALA A 174 -18.23 -13.62 6.71
N GLU A 175 -18.33 -14.83 7.27
CA GLU A 175 -19.13 -15.13 8.47
C GLU A 175 -18.68 -14.31 9.68
N LYS A 176 -17.38 -14.34 10.02
CA LYS A 176 -16.82 -13.65 11.19
C LYS A 176 -16.93 -12.14 11.13
N LEU A 177 -16.75 -11.56 9.94
CA LEU A 177 -16.80 -10.12 9.73
C LEU A 177 -18.18 -9.62 9.30
N LYS A 178 -19.12 -10.53 9.00
CA LYS A 178 -20.46 -10.23 8.44
C LYS A 178 -20.37 -9.34 7.21
N THR A 179 -19.57 -9.76 6.22
CA THR A 179 -19.25 -8.98 5.04
C THR A 179 -19.22 -9.85 3.78
N ASP A 180 -19.44 -9.24 2.63
CA ASP A 180 -19.34 -9.93 1.34
C ASP A 180 -17.89 -9.98 0.86
N ILE A 181 -17.50 -11.11 0.24
CA ILE A 181 -16.17 -11.26 -0.37
C ILE A 181 -16.33 -11.54 -1.87
N TYR A 182 -15.68 -10.70 -2.66
CA TYR A 182 -15.69 -10.79 -4.12
C TYR A 182 -14.31 -11.13 -4.66
N PHE A 183 -14.29 -11.89 -5.76
CA PHE A 183 -13.05 -12.30 -6.39
C PHE A 183 -12.87 -11.64 -7.75
N ALA A 184 -11.70 -11.03 -7.96
CA ALA A 184 -11.33 -10.43 -9.23
C ALA A 184 -11.32 -11.46 -10.37
N ASN A 185 -11.54 -11.00 -11.62
CA ASN A 185 -11.43 -11.86 -12.78
C ASN A 185 -9.97 -12.36 -12.96
N PRO A 186 -9.80 -13.58 -13.46
CA PRO A 186 -8.47 -14.06 -13.83
C PRO A 186 -7.77 -13.08 -14.78
N TYR A 187 -6.48 -12.82 -14.55
CA TYR A 187 -5.66 -11.91 -15.36
C TYR A 187 -6.07 -10.42 -15.36
N SER A 188 -7.02 -10.02 -14.52
CA SER A 188 -7.54 -8.65 -14.43
C SER A 188 -6.92 -7.89 -13.25
N SER A 189 -5.60 -7.70 -13.25
CA SER A 189 -4.88 -7.02 -12.16
C SER A 189 -5.34 -5.58 -11.93
N TRP A 190 -5.86 -4.91 -12.97
CA TRP A 190 -6.41 -3.55 -12.85
C TRP A 190 -7.64 -3.43 -11.93
N GLU A 191 -8.38 -4.52 -11.73
CA GLU A 191 -9.52 -4.56 -10.80
C GLU A 191 -9.09 -4.39 -9.33
N ARG A 192 -7.79 -4.64 -9.04
CA ARG A 192 -7.14 -4.52 -7.72
C ARG A 192 -5.88 -3.63 -7.76
N GLY A 193 -5.91 -2.58 -8.56
CA GLY A 193 -4.75 -1.69 -8.74
C GLY A 193 -4.25 -1.01 -7.47
N LEU A 194 -5.06 -0.93 -6.40
CA LEU A 194 -4.59 -0.41 -5.11
C LEU A 194 -3.60 -1.38 -4.47
N ASN A 195 -3.91 -2.67 -4.41
CA ASN A 195 -3.01 -3.67 -3.85
C ASN A 195 -1.66 -3.69 -4.57
N GLU A 196 -1.66 -3.67 -5.91
CA GLU A 196 -0.40 -3.63 -6.68
C GLU A 196 0.45 -2.42 -6.29
N ASN A 197 -0.18 -1.23 -6.20
CA ASN A 197 0.52 -0.03 -5.79
C ASN A 197 1.07 -0.13 -4.36
N PHE A 198 0.26 -0.56 -3.39
CA PHE A 198 0.66 -0.65 -1.98
C PHE A 198 1.70 -1.74 -1.74
N ASN A 199 1.57 -2.89 -2.39
CA ASN A 199 2.59 -3.93 -2.37
C ASN A 199 3.92 -3.44 -2.96
N GLY A 200 3.86 -2.60 -4.00
CA GLY A 200 5.04 -1.91 -4.53
C GLY A 200 5.68 -0.94 -3.52
N LEU A 201 4.89 -0.28 -2.67
CA LEU A 201 5.39 0.58 -1.59
C LEU A 201 5.97 -0.25 -0.44
N LEU A 202 5.31 -1.35 -0.05
CA LEU A 202 5.82 -2.30 0.94
C LEU A 202 7.19 -2.85 0.54
N ARG A 203 7.42 -3.07 -0.77
CA ARG A 203 8.71 -3.54 -1.31
C ARG A 203 9.87 -2.55 -1.15
N GLN A 204 9.63 -1.30 -0.81
CA GLN A 204 10.70 -0.36 -0.41
C GLN A 204 11.31 -0.73 0.95
N TYR A 205 10.55 -1.41 1.82
CA TYR A 205 10.96 -1.84 3.15
C TYR A 205 11.34 -3.32 3.18
N ILE A 206 10.51 -4.17 2.57
CA ILE A 206 10.70 -5.63 2.52
C ILE A 206 10.92 -6.04 1.07
N ARG A 207 12.17 -6.25 0.69
CA ARG A 207 12.56 -6.61 -0.67
C ARG A 207 12.04 -8.00 -1.05
N LYS A 208 11.86 -8.23 -2.36
CA LYS A 208 11.53 -9.58 -2.84
C LYS A 208 12.65 -10.56 -2.45
N GLY A 209 12.26 -11.72 -1.91
CA GLY A 209 13.23 -12.74 -1.47
C GLY A 209 13.76 -12.52 -0.03
N THR A 210 13.27 -11.50 0.71
CA THR A 210 13.57 -11.37 2.15
C THR A 210 13.06 -12.58 2.92
N ASP A 211 13.86 -13.13 3.81
CA ASP A 211 13.43 -14.16 4.77
C ASP A 211 12.52 -13.50 5.82
N LEU A 212 11.22 -13.79 5.75
CA LEU A 212 10.25 -13.17 6.65
C LEU A 212 10.37 -13.64 8.10
N ARG A 213 11.08 -14.73 8.37
CA ARG A 213 11.34 -15.20 9.75
C ARG A 213 12.23 -14.20 10.50
N THR A 214 13.13 -13.51 9.79
CA THR A 214 14.01 -12.49 10.37
C THR A 214 13.33 -11.13 10.58
N VAL A 215 12.14 -10.93 9.99
CA VAL A 215 11.37 -9.68 10.13
C VAL A 215 10.46 -9.79 11.34
N THR A 216 10.66 -8.92 12.34
CA THR A 216 9.86 -8.91 13.57
C THR A 216 8.48 -8.31 13.37
N ASN A 217 7.52 -8.65 14.24
CA ASN A 217 6.20 -8.01 14.23
C ASN A 217 6.28 -6.51 14.53
N ARG A 218 7.25 -6.07 15.32
CA ARG A 218 7.53 -4.65 15.57
C ARG A 218 7.91 -3.92 14.28
N GLN A 219 8.82 -4.49 13.48
CA GLN A 219 9.19 -3.93 12.17
C GLN A 219 7.98 -3.87 11.21
N ILE A 220 7.12 -4.90 11.20
CA ILE A 220 5.88 -4.87 10.41
C ILE A 220 4.98 -3.71 10.83
N ALA A 221 4.80 -3.49 12.14
CA ALA A 221 3.99 -2.40 12.66
C ALA A 221 4.61 -1.00 12.37
N GLU A 222 5.93 -0.88 12.39
CA GLU A 222 6.65 0.35 12.03
C GLU A 222 6.47 0.68 10.53
N ILE A 223 6.56 -0.34 9.66
CA ILE A 223 6.32 -0.19 8.22
C ILE A 223 4.86 0.21 7.95
N GLU A 224 3.90 -0.43 8.61
CA GLU A 224 2.48 -0.09 8.51
C GLU A 224 2.23 1.37 8.87
N ARG A 225 2.77 1.83 10.01
CA ARG A 225 2.67 3.23 10.44
C ARG A 225 3.28 4.19 9.42
N ALA A 226 4.50 3.92 8.96
CA ALA A 226 5.19 4.75 7.98
C ALA A 226 4.38 4.86 6.66
N LEU A 227 3.80 3.76 6.17
CA LEU A 227 2.98 3.74 4.96
C LEU A 227 1.65 4.49 5.14
N ASN A 228 1.05 4.44 6.32
CA ASN A 228 -0.20 5.14 6.63
C ASN A 228 -0.01 6.62 7.00
N ALA A 229 1.18 7.01 7.45
CA ALA A 229 1.56 8.41 7.65
C ALA A 229 2.02 9.10 6.35
N ARG A 230 2.29 8.32 5.27
CA ARG A 230 2.75 8.87 4.00
C ARG A 230 1.61 9.59 3.27
N PRO A 231 1.76 10.89 2.92
CA PRO A 231 0.74 11.65 2.21
C PRO A 231 0.37 11.01 0.86
N ARG A 232 -0.90 11.14 0.45
CA ARG A 232 -1.39 10.60 -0.84
C ARG A 232 -1.97 11.72 -1.70
N LYS A 233 -1.49 11.86 -2.94
CA LYS A 233 -2.02 12.84 -3.90
C LYS A 233 -3.53 12.69 -4.09
N CYS A 234 -4.03 11.44 -4.20
CA CYS A 234 -5.46 11.16 -4.35
C CYS A 234 -6.32 11.50 -3.12
N LEU A 235 -5.69 11.86 -1.99
CA LEU A 235 -6.34 12.35 -0.77
C LEU A 235 -6.03 13.84 -0.53
N GLY A 236 -5.64 14.59 -1.56
CA GLY A 236 -5.20 15.98 -1.41
C GLY A 236 -3.94 16.12 -0.55
N PHE A 237 -3.02 15.17 -0.65
CA PHE A 237 -1.80 15.04 0.15
C PHE A 237 -2.02 14.82 1.65
N ARG A 238 -3.23 14.40 2.03
CA ARG A 238 -3.52 13.99 3.40
C ARG A 238 -3.01 12.57 3.68
N GLN A 239 -2.81 12.28 4.95
CA GLN A 239 -2.37 10.95 5.42
C GLN A 239 -3.55 9.96 5.44
N PRO A 240 -3.38 8.72 4.95
CA PRO A 240 -4.41 7.67 5.01
C PRO A 240 -5.02 7.46 6.38
N VAL A 241 -4.19 7.45 7.43
CA VAL A 241 -4.65 7.25 8.81
C VAL A 241 -5.58 8.38 9.27
N ALA A 242 -5.28 9.63 8.95
CA ALA A 242 -6.11 10.78 9.32
C ALA A 242 -7.48 10.71 8.62
N VAL A 243 -7.47 10.46 7.31
CA VAL A 243 -8.71 10.31 6.52
C VAL A 243 -9.55 9.13 7.02
N PHE A 244 -8.92 8.00 7.37
CA PHE A 244 -9.63 6.83 7.90
C PHE A 244 -10.33 7.14 9.23
N ILE A 245 -9.64 7.83 10.15
CA ILE A 245 -10.21 8.19 11.46
C ILE A 245 -11.43 9.11 11.28
N GLU A 246 -11.35 10.10 10.41
CA GLU A 246 -12.47 11.00 10.10
C GLU A 246 -13.67 10.25 9.51
N LEU A 247 -13.44 9.42 8.49
CA LEU A 247 -14.50 8.63 7.86
C LEU A 247 -15.16 7.66 8.85
N ARG A 248 -14.37 7.06 9.73
CA ARG A 248 -14.88 6.16 10.77
C ARG A 248 -15.74 6.86 11.81
N LYS A 249 -15.44 8.14 12.13
CA LYS A 249 -16.27 8.93 13.05
C LYS A 249 -17.58 9.39 12.42
N ALA A 250 -17.61 9.51 11.08
CA ALA A 250 -18.77 9.95 10.33
C ALA A 250 -19.69 8.81 9.86
N ALA A 251 -19.30 7.54 10.04
CA ALA A 251 -20.01 6.34 9.60
C ALA A 251 -20.72 5.63 10.76
#